data_16508e36f949663704ab5b611eaeac54
#
_entry.id   16508e36f949663704ab5b611eaeac54
#
_cell.length_a   1.000
_cell.length_b   1.000
_cell.length_c   1.000
_cell.angle_alpha   90.00
_cell.angle_beta   90.00
_cell.angle_gamma   90.00
#
_symmetry.space_group_name_H-M   'P 1'
#
loop_
_entity.id
_entity.type
_entity.pdbx_description
1 polymer ?
#
loop_
_entity_poly.entity_id
_entity_poly.type
_entity_poly.pdbx_seq_one_letter_code
_entity_poly.pdbx_strand_id
1 'polypeptide(L)'
;MVTLSTVMLIVLQHNVAHLGIATGLCLSEAASAYLKPAWSRPLLGSAVLASISTSLAEILGGAIALQMLFGVPVRIGALLVLVFVVVMLFTNSYRLIEKWIIAFVSVIGLSFIYELSLVTIDWPQAARAWVTPSFPEGSMVIVMSVLGAVVMPHNLFLHSEVIQSRQWNLSDDAVIRRQLRYESVSYTHLTLPT
;
A
#
# COMPACT_ATOMS: atom_id res chain seq x y z
N MET A 1 -5.64 -4.89 -15.71
CA MET A 1 -4.73 -3.94 -15.05
C MET A 1 -4.59 -4.24 -13.57
N VAL A 2 -5.67 -4.25 -12.77
CA VAL A 2 -5.60 -4.53 -11.32
C VAL A 2 -4.84 -5.81 -11.00
N THR A 3 -5.16 -6.92 -11.67
CA THR A 3 -4.46 -8.21 -11.46
C THR A 3 -2.95 -8.11 -11.71
N LEU A 4 -2.55 -7.43 -12.79
CA LEU A 4 -1.13 -7.21 -13.11
C LEU A 4 -0.45 -6.37 -12.02
N SER A 5 -1.09 -5.28 -11.58
CA SER A 5 -0.58 -4.43 -10.50
C SER A 5 -0.44 -5.21 -9.19
N THR A 6 -1.40 -6.07 -8.87
CA THR A 6 -1.36 -6.92 -7.66
C THR A 6 -0.20 -7.92 -7.73
N VAL A 7 -0.02 -8.61 -8.86
CA VAL A 7 1.11 -9.52 -9.05
C VAL A 7 2.44 -8.77 -8.92
N MET A 8 2.55 -7.58 -9.52
CA MET A 8 3.74 -6.75 -9.41
C MET A 8 4.02 -6.32 -7.96
N LEU A 9 2.98 -5.94 -7.21
CA LEU A 9 3.09 -5.61 -5.80
C LEU A 9 3.59 -6.81 -4.97
N ILE A 10 3.02 -8.00 -5.17
CA ILE A 10 3.43 -9.23 -4.46
C ILE A 10 4.92 -9.51 -4.72
N VAL A 11 5.36 -9.45 -5.98
CA VAL A 11 6.77 -9.67 -6.33
C VAL A 11 7.68 -8.63 -5.67
N LEU A 12 7.30 -7.36 -5.68
CA LEU A 12 8.10 -6.29 -5.07
C LEU A 12 8.17 -6.44 -3.55
N GLN A 13 7.05 -6.70 -2.88
CA GLN A 13 7.03 -6.91 -1.42
C GLN A 13 7.85 -8.14 -1.02
N HIS A 14 7.74 -9.22 -1.77
CA HIS A 14 8.52 -10.42 -1.54
C HIS A 14 10.04 -10.14 -1.63
N ASN A 15 10.48 -9.43 -2.66
CA ASN A 15 11.89 -9.06 -2.82
C ASN A 15 12.37 -8.13 -1.68
N VAL A 16 11.54 -7.19 -1.27
CA VAL A 16 11.85 -6.27 -0.16
C VAL A 16 11.97 -7.01 1.17
N ALA A 17 11.08 -7.97 1.44
CA ALA A 17 11.16 -8.81 2.63
C ALA A 17 12.40 -9.71 2.62
N HIS A 18 12.72 -10.30 1.47
CA HIS A 18 13.94 -11.09 1.30
C HIS A 18 15.20 -10.25 1.57
N LEU A 19 15.24 -9.02 1.09
CA LEU A 19 16.33 -8.10 1.37
C LEU A 19 16.50 -7.90 2.87
N GLY A 20 15.42 -7.57 3.59
CA GLY A 20 15.44 -7.35 5.03
C GLY A 20 15.86 -8.57 5.83
N ILE A 21 15.34 -9.75 5.49
CA ILE A 21 15.68 -11.01 6.18
C ILE A 21 17.11 -11.43 5.90
N ALA A 22 17.62 -11.26 4.67
CA ALA A 22 18.94 -11.70 4.27
C ALA A 22 20.06 -10.76 4.72
N THR A 23 19.80 -9.46 4.77
CA THR A 23 20.81 -8.43 5.03
C THR A 23 20.67 -7.74 6.39
N GLY A 24 19.50 -7.82 6.99
CA GLY A 24 19.14 -7.05 8.20
C GLY A 24 18.95 -5.55 7.94
N LEU A 25 19.01 -5.11 6.68
CA LEU A 25 18.87 -3.72 6.30
C LEU A 25 17.46 -3.44 5.77
N CYS A 26 16.90 -2.27 6.12
CA CYS A 26 15.72 -1.80 5.44
C CYS A 26 16.05 -1.28 4.03
N LEU A 27 15.04 -1.06 3.20
CA LEU A 27 15.22 -0.66 1.80
C LEU A 27 15.95 0.69 1.67
N SER A 28 15.72 1.63 2.58
CA SER A 28 16.37 2.93 2.61
C SER A 28 17.87 2.84 2.96
N GLU A 29 18.20 1.99 3.93
CA GLU A 29 19.58 1.70 4.33
C GLU A 29 20.33 0.98 3.21
N ALA A 30 19.72 -0.06 2.63
CA ALA A 30 20.31 -0.80 1.52
C ALA A 30 20.55 0.11 0.30
N ALA A 31 19.58 0.98 -0.03
CA ALA A 31 19.76 1.96 -1.11
C ALA A 31 20.90 2.95 -0.80
N SER A 32 21.09 3.34 0.45
CA SER A 32 22.15 4.25 0.86
C SER A 32 23.52 3.59 0.92
N ALA A 33 23.57 2.31 1.30
CA ALA A 33 24.81 1.55 1.45
C ALA A 33 25.37 1.04 0.10
N TYR A 34 24.50 0.55 -0.78
CA TYR A 34 24.91 -0.14 -2.00
C TYR A 34 24.84 0.72 -3.26
N LEU A 35 24.03 1.80 -3.28
CA LEU A 35 23.95 2.70 -4.43
C LEU A 35 24.85 3.92 -4.26
N LYS A 36 25.39 4.41 -5.39
CA LYS A 36 26.10 5.68 -5.40
C LYS A 36 25.16 6.81 -4.97
N PRO A 37 25.63 7.83 -4.23
CA PRO A 37 24.81 8.95 -3.75
C PRO A 37 24.04 9.68 -4.86
N ALA A 38 24.56 9.67 -6.08
CA ALA A 38 23.89 10.25 -7.25
C ALA A 38 22.58 9.54 -7.62
N TRP A 39 22.44 8.25 -7.30
CA TRP A 39 21.24 7.46 -7.55
C TRP A 39 20.38 7.27 -6.30
N SER A 40 21.01 7.09 -5.15
CA SER A 40 20.32 6.88 -3.88
C SER A 40 19.47 8.09 -3.48
N ARG A 41 20.03 9.31 -3.57
CA ARG A 41 19.31 10.54 -3.19
C ARG A 41 18.04 10.80 -4.01
N PRO A 42 18.05 10.79 -5.36
CA PRO A 42 16.82 10.98 -6.12
C PRO A 42 15.81 9.84 -5.92
N LEU A 43 16.26 8.58 -5.71
CA LEU A 43 15.39 7.46 -5.41
C LEU A 43 14.63 7.68 -4.09
N LEU A 44 15.35 7.99 -3.02
CA LEU A 44 14.74 8.29 -1.72
C LEU A 44 13.88 9.54 -1.77
N GLY A 45 14.32 10.58 -2.47
CA GLY A 45 13.54 11.80 -2.69
C GLY A 45 12.21 11.53 -3.42
N SER A 46 12.23 10.67 -4.44
CA SER A 46 11.00 10.28 -5.15
C SER A 46 10.03 9.51 -4.26
N ALA A 47 10.52 8.66 -3.36
CA ALA A 47 9.69 7.95 -2.40
C ALA A 47 9.01 8.91 -1.41
N VAL A 48 9.73 9.91 -0.93
CA VAL A 48 9.17 10.97 -0.05
C VAL A 48 8.11 11.78 -0.80
N LEU A 49 8.37 12.19 -2.03
CA LEU A 49 7.38 12.91 -2.85
C LEU A 49 6.14 12.07 -3.12
N ALA A 50 6.30 10.77 -3.41
CA ALA A 50 5.18 9.84 -3.57
C ALA A 50 4.35 9.73 -2.29
N SER A 51 5.00 9.64 -1.12
CA SER A 51 4.32 9.61 0.18
C SER A 51 3.50 10.87 0.43
N ILE A 52 4.08 12.05 0.18
CA ILE A 52 3.38 13.33 0.31
C ILE A 52 2.18 13.38 -0.64
N SER A 53 2.35 12.99 -1.89
CA SER A 53 1.27 12.98 -2.89
C SER A 53 0.12 12.06 -2.48
N THR A 54 0.43 10.87 -1.95
CA THR A 54 -0.58 9.93 -1.46
C THR A 54 -1.33 10.49 -0.25
N SER A 55 -0.63 11.07 0.72
CA SER A 55 -1.26 11.69 1.87
C SER A 55 -2.21 12.83 1.49
N LEU A 56 -1.83 13.64 0.51
CA LEU A 56 -2.71 14.69 -0.03
C LEU A 56 -3.95 14.09 -0.72
N ALA A 57 -3.78 13.01 -1.49
CA ALA A 57 -4.89 12.33 -2.15
C ALA A 57 -5.87 11.73 -1.13
N GLU A 58 -5.38 11.15 -0.04
CA GLU A 58 -6.20 10.59 1.06
C GLU A 58 -7.01 11.68 1.78
N ILE A 59 -6.38 12.81 2.11
CA ILE A 59 -7.07 13.97 2.71
C ILE A 59 -8.15 14.49 1.76
N LEU A 60 -7.84 14.59 0.47
CA LEU A 60 -8.79 15.05 -0.54
C LEU A 60 -9.96 14.07 -0.70
N GLY A 61 -9.68 12.76 -0.70
CA GLY A 61 -10.71 11.71 -0.72
C GLY A 61 -11.68 11.83 0.45
N GLY A 62 -11.17 12.00 1.67
CA GLY A 62 -11.99 12.25 2.85
C GLY A 62 -12.81 13.54 2.76
N ALA A 63 -12.23 14.61 2.22
CA ALA A 63 -12.93 15.88 2.02
C ALA A 63 -14.06 15.78 0.99
N ILE A 64 -13.85 15.05 -0.10
CA ILE A 64 -14.88 14.78 -1.12
C ILE A 64 -16.01 13.94 -0.52
N ALA A 65 -15.69 12.94 0.28
CA ALA A 65 -16.69 12.13 0.97
C ALA A 65 -17.56 12.99 1.90
N LEU A 66 -16.97 13.91 2.68
CA LEU A 66 -17.71 14.86 3.51
C LEU A 66 -18.57 15.82 2.68
N GLN A 67 -18.10 16.24 1.52
CA GLN A 67 -18.90 17.05 0.61
C GLN A 67 -20.10 16.28 0.08
N MET A 68 -19.93 15.03 -0.33
CA MET A 68 -21.01 14.20 -0.88
C MET A 68 -22.06 13.83 0.16
N LEU A 69 -21.64 13.55 1.41
CA LEU A 69 -22.54 13.11 2.47
C LEU A 69 -23.22 14.27 3.19
N PHE A 70 -22.51 15.34 3.45
CA PHE A 70 -22.95 16.43 4.32
C PHE A 70 -23.01 17.81 3.62
N GLY A 71 -22.64 17.90 2.35
CA GLY A 71 -22.59 19.16 1.62
C GLY A 71 -21.49 20.13 2.09
N VAL A 72 -20.52 19.65 2.86
CA VAL A 72 -19.42 20.47 3.38
C VAL A 72 -18.47 20.85 2.24
N PRO A 73 -18.11 22.16 2.08
CA PRO A 73 -17.14 22.55 1.04
C PRO A 73 -15.81 21.82 1.20
N VAL A 74 -15.23 21.36 0.09
CA VAL A 74 -13.98 20.54 0.09
C VAL A 74 -12.87 21.17 0.92
N ARG A 75 -12.70 22.49 0.89
CA ARG A 75 -11.68 23.18 1.66
C ARG A 75 -11.85 22.99 3.18
N ILE A 76 -13.08 23.09 3.67
CA ILE A 76 -13.40 22.89 5.08
C ILE A 76 -13.30 21.39 5.42
N GLY A 77 -13.80 20.52 4.53
CA GLY A 77 -13.68 19.07 4.67
C GLY A 77 -12.22 18.60 4.79
N ALA A 78 -11.33 19.12 3.94
CA ALA A 78 -9.90 18.82 4.01
C ALA A 78 -9.26 19.25 5.33
N LEU A 79 -9.63 20.44 5.84
CA LEU A 79 -9.15 20.90 7.14
C LEU A 79 -9.64 20.02 8.28
N LEU A 80 -10.92 19.62 8.26
CA LEU A 80 -11.49 18.73 9.28
C LEU A 80 -10.81 17.36 9.28
N VAL A 81 -10.59 16.76 8.09
CA VAL A 81 -9.88 15.48 7.96
C VAL A 81 -8.44 15.61 8.47
N LEU A 82 -7.73 16.67 8.10
CA LEU A 82 -6.38 16.91 8.56
C LEU A 82 -6.32 17.03 10.09
N VAL A 83 -7.19 17.85 10.69
CA VAL A 83 -7.25 18.03 12.15
C VAL A 83 -7.56 16.70 12.83
N PHE A 84 -8.51 15.91 12.31
CA PHE A 84 -8.85 14.60 12.84
C PHE A 84 -7.65 13.66 12.84
N VAL A 85 -6.93 13.55 11.71
CA VAL A 85 -5.74 12.71 11.58
C VAL A 85 -4.65 13.15 12.55
N VAL A 86 -4.39 14.45 12.64
CA VAL A 86 -3.38 15.00 13.56
C VAL A 86 -3.74 14.69 15.02
N VAL A 87 -4.99 14.90 15.43
CA VAL A 87 -5.45 14.57 16.78
C VAL A 87 -5.29 13.07 17.06
N MET A 88 -5.65 12.21 16.11
CA MET A 88 -5.48 10.76 16.25
C MET A 88 -4.02 10.36 16.42
N LEU A 89 -3.10 10.98 15.68
CA LEU A 89 -1.66 10.73 15.80
C LEU A 89 -1.11 11.16 17.17
N PHE A 90 -1.54 12.33 17.69
CA PHE A 90 -1.11 12.80 19.01
C PHE A 90 -1.71 12.02 20.18
N THR A 91 -2.85 11.36 19.99
CA THR A 91 -3.48 10.55 21.05
C THR A 91 -2.64 9.31 21.41
N ASN A 92 -1.65 8.94 20.59
CA ASN A 92 -0.58 7.95 20.82
C ASN A 92 -1.06 6.59 21.40
N SER A 93 -2.29 6.20 21.15
CA SER A 93 -2.82 4.91 21.56
C SER A 93 -2.87 3.96 20.38
N TYR A 94 -1.76 3.25 20.14
CA TYR A 94 -1.65 2.27 19.06
C TYR A 94 -2.85 1.31 19.01
N ARG A 95 -3.29 0.79 20.18
CA ARG A 95 -4.45 -0.12 20.27
C ARG A 95 -5.77 0.52 19.84
N LEU A 96 -5.95 1.82 20.07
CA LEU A 96 -7.15 2.53 19.66
C LEU A 96 -7.16 2.76 18.17
N ILE A 97 -6.03 3.17 17.60
CA ILE A 97 -5.85 3.36 16.16
C ILE A 97 -6.08 2.03 15.41
N GLU A 98 -5.52 0.93 15.90
CA GLU A 98 -5.71 -0.40 15.33
C GLU A 98 -7.20 -0.80 15.27
N LYS A 99 -7.93 -0.61 16.36
CA LYS A 99 -9.39 -0.89 16.39
C LYS A 99 -10.17 -0.04 15.39
N TRP A 100 -9.83 1.25 15.24
CA TRP A 100 -10.45 2.12 14.26
C TRP A 100 -10.13 1.69 12.83
N ILE A 101 -8.88 1.30 12.54
CA ILE A 101 -8.49 0.76 11.23
C ILE A 101 -9.30 -0.50 10.91
N ILE A 102 -9.39 -1.47 11.84
CA ILE A 102 -10.17 -2.69 11.64
C ILE A 102 -11.64 -2.36 11.37
N ALA A 103 -12.25 -1.44 12.14
CA ALA A 103 -13.63 -1.02 11.94
C ALA A 103 -13.84 -0.40 10.55
N PHE A 104 -12.99 0.53 10.12
CA PHE A 104 -13.09 1.17 8.79
C PHE A 104 -12.88 0.16 7.66
N VAL A 105 -11.89 -0.70 7.75
CA VAL A 105 -11.64 -1.74 6.74
C VAL A 105 -12.82 -2.71 6.64
N SER A 106 -13.44 -3.06 7.77
CA SER A 106 -14.65 -3.90 7.78
C SER A 106 -15.84 -3.22 7.09
N VAL A 107 -16.06 -1.92 7.36
CA VAL A 107 -17.11 -1.13 6.69
C VAL A 107 -16.85 -1.06 5.18
N ILE A 108 -15.61 -0.80 4.77
CA ILE A 108 -15.21 -0.77 3.35
C ILE A 108 -15.48 -2.13 2.71
N GLY A 109 -15.08 -3.23 3.35
CA GLY A 109 -15.31 -4.59 2.85
C GLY A 109 -16.80 -4.90 2.67
N LEU A 110 -17.64 -4.55 3.65
CA LEU A 110 -19.08 -4.71 3.56
C LEU A 110 -19.69 -3.85 2.45
N SER A 111 -19.21 -2.61 2.28
CA SER A 111 -19.64 -1.72 1.20
C SER A 111 -19.33 -2.29 -0.17
N PHE A 112 -18.16 -2.88 -0.37
CA PHE A 112 -17.81 -3.56 -1.61
C PHE A 112 -18.69 -4.77 -1.90
N ILE A 113 -19.01 -5.59 -0.89
CA ILE A 113 -19.92 -6.73 -1.05
C ILE A 113 -21.33 -6.24 -1.45
N TYR A 114 -21.81 -5.17 -0.82
CA TYR A 114 -23.09 -4.58 -1.15
C TYR A 114 -23.10 -4.01 -2.58
N GLU A 115 -22.06 -3.24 -2.95
CA GLU A 115 -21.90 -2.68 -4.31
C GLU A 115 -21.85 -3.79 -5.36
N LEU A 116 -21.12 -4.88 -5.11
CA LEU A 116 -21.04 -6.03 -5.99
C LEU A 116 -22.40 -6.71 -6.19
N SER A 117 -23.29 -6.68 -5.17
CA SER A 117 -24.64 -7.22 -5.27
C SER A 117 -25.58 -6.38 -6.14
N LEU A 118 -25.28 -5.09 -6.32
CA LEU A 118 -26.07 -4.16 -7.12
C LEU A 118 -25.70 -4.15 -8.60
N VAL A 119 -24.45 -4.57 -8.91
CA VAL A 119 -23.93 -4.53 -10.28
C VAL A 119 -24.24 -5.82 -11.01
N THR A 120 -24.86 -5.71 -12.19
CA THR A 120 -25.02 -6.83 -13.11
C THR A 120 -23.75 -7.02 -13.92
N ILE A 121 -23.01 -8.10 -13.65
CA ILE A 121 -21.74 -8.39 -14.30
C ILE A 121 -21.99 -9.20 -15.55
N ASP A 122 -21.55 -8.69 -16.72
CA ASP A 122 -21.44 -9.49 -17.95
C ASP A 122 -20.16 -10.34 -17.89
N TRP A 123 -20.29 -11.55 -17.35
CA TRP A 123 -19.18 -12.49 -17.16
C TRP A 123 -18.43 -12.84 -18.44
N PRO A 124 -19.09 -13.11 -19.61
CA PRO A 124 -18.40 -13.34 -20.88
C PRO A 124 -17.52 -12.16 -21.31
N GLN A 125 -18.02 -10.94 -21.17
CA GLN A 125 -17.27 -9.74 -21.53
C GLN A 125 -16.11 -9.50 -20.55
N ALA A 126 -16.32 -9.70 -19.26
CA ALA A 126 -15.30 -9.58 -18.24
C ALA A 126 -14.16 -10.59 -18.48
N ALA A 127 -14.47 -11.83 -18.78
CA ALA A 127 -13.49 -12.87 -19.09
C ALA A 127 -12.67 -12.54 -20.35
N ARG A 128 -13.33 -12.04 -21.41
CA ARG A 128 -12.63 -11.59 -22.63
C ARG A 128 -11.69 -10.43 -22.35
N ALA A 129 -12.15 -9.41 -21.61
CA ALA A 129 -11.33 -8.26 -21.25
C ALA A 129 -10.13 -8.61 -20.37
N TRP A 130 -10.22 -9.69 -19.60
CA TRP A 130 -9.12 -10.18 -18.79
C TRP A 130 -8.01 -10.85 -19.61
N VAL A 131 -8.39 -11.60 -20.65
CA VAL A 131 -7.46 -12.33 -21.54
C VAL A 131 -6.91 -11.42 -22.64
N THR A 132 -7.73 -10.52 -23.17
CA THR A 132 -7.34 -9.58 -24.26
C THR A 132 -7.34 -8.15 -23.76
N PRO A 133 -6.23 -7.67 -23.12
CA PRO A 133 -6.16 -6.31 -22.66
C PRO A 133 -6.20 -5.34 -23.84
N SER A 134 -7.16 -4.41 -23.82
CA SER A 134 -7.24 -3.31 -24.76
C SER A 134 -6.87 -1.99 -24.09
N PHE A 135 -6.19 -1.12 -24.81
CA PHE A 135 -5.81 0.21 -24.35
C PHE A 135 -6.56 1.26 -25.20
N PRO A 136 -7.80 1.63 -24.82
CA PRO A 136 -8.51 2.72 -25.49
C PRO A 136 -7.75 4.03 -25.38
N GLU A 137 -8.00 4.95 -26.32
CA GLU A 137 -7.42 6.29 -26.24
C GLU A 137 -7.80 6.96 -24.92
N GLY A 138 -6.83 7.59 -24.26
CA GLY A 138 -7.02 8.23 -22.94
C GLY A 138 -6.95 7.27 -21.73
N SER A 139 -6.87 5.96 -21.92
CA SER A 139 -6.78 5.00 -20.80
C SER A 139 -5.48 5.08 -20.00
N MET A 140 -4.43 5.72 -20.55
CA MET A 140 -3.09 5.76 -19.93
C MET A 140 -3.12 6.41 -18.54
N VAL A 141 -3.90 7.47 -18.36
CA VAL A 141 -4.05 8.15 -17.06
C VAL A 141 -4.67 7.20 -16.03
N ILE A 142 -5.69 6.42 -16.41
CA ILE A 142 -6.34 5.44 -15.53
C ILE A 142 -5.37 4.30 -15.20
N VAL A 143 -4.63 3.81 -16.17
CA VAL A 143 -3.60 2.77 -15.97
C VAL A 143 -2.54 3.23 -14.98
N MET A 144 -2.01 4.44 -15.17
CA MET A 144 -1.02 5.05 -14.27
C MET A 144 -1.59 5.23 -12.85
N SER A 145 -2.84 5.70 -12.74
CA SER A 145 -3.52 5.89 -11.45
C SER A 145 -3.70 4.57 -10.71
N VAL A 146 -4.14 3.51 -11.40
CA VAL A 146 -4.32 2.18 -10.80
C VAL A 146 -2.98 1.58 -10.38
N LEU A 147 -1.94 1.70 -11.22
CA LEU A 147 -0.60 1.24 -10.87
C LEU A 147 -0.06 1.97 -9.64
N GLY A 148 -0.18 3.30 -9.60
CA GLY A 148 0.28 4.12 -8.49
C GLY A 148 -0.49 3.86 -7.18
N ALA A 149 -1.81 3.59 -7.28
CA ALA A 149 -2.64 3.28 -6.12
C ALA A 149 -2.38 1.89 -5.54
N VAL A 150 -2.03 0.90 -6.37
CA VAL A 150 -1.76 -0.47 -5.91
C VAL A 150 -0.30 -0.64 -5.48
N VAL A 151 0.64 -0.14 -6.31
CA VAL A 151 2.08 -0.25 -6.04
C VAL A 151 2.57 1.05 -5.40
N MET A 152 2.27 1.22 -4.11
CA MET A 152 2.68 2.41 -3.35
C MET A 152 4.14 2.30 -2.93
N PRO A 153 5.07 3.12 -3.46
CA PRO A 153 6.49 3.04 -3.10
C PRO A 153 6.74 3.16 -1.60
N HIS A 154 6.06 4.08 -0.92
CA HIS A 154 6.22 4.27 0.52
C HIS A 154 5.81 3.05 1.35
N ASN A 155 4.84 2.24 0.89
CA ASN A 155 4.48 0.99 1.56
C ASN A 155 5.59 -0.06 1.47
N LEU A 156 6.38 -0.07 0.39
CA LEU A 156 7.54 -0.96 0.27
C LEU A 156 8.63 -0.58 1.28
N PHE A 157 8.88 0.73 1.46
CA PHE A 157 9.82 1.21 2.48
C PHE A 157 9.33 0.87 3.88
N LEU A 158 8.07 1.17 4.20
CA LEU A 158 7.47 0.83 5.49
C LEU A 158 7.53 -0.68 5.76
N HIS A 159 7.19 -1.50 4.76
CA HIS A 159 7.25 -2.96 4.88
C HIS A 159 8.66 -3.44 5.20
N SER A 160 9.70 -2.88 4.56
CA SER A 160 11.09 -3.23 4.85
C SER A 160 11.51 -2.87 6.27
N GLU A 161 11.05 -1.74 6.80
CA GLU A 161 11.32 -1.33 8.19
C GLU A 161 10.61 -2.24 9.20
N VAL A 162 9.37 -2.63 8.93
CA VAL A 162 8.63 -3.59 9.76
C VAL A 162 9.33 -4.95 9.78
N ILE A 163 9.84 -5.42 8.65
CA ILE A 163 10.63 -6.65 8.58
C ILE A 163 11.92 -6.51 9.39
N GLN A 164 12.67 -5.42 9.21
CA GLN A 164 13.90 -5.16 9.96
C GLN A 164 13.66 -5.09 11.47
N SER A 165 12.56 -4.46 11.91
CA SER A 165 12.24 -4.29 13.34
C SER A 165 12.06 -5.61 14.10
N ARG A 166 11.85 -6.74 13.40
CA ARG A 166 11.69 -8.07 13.98
C ARG A 166 13.03 -8.70 14.45
N GLN A 167 14.15 -8.03 14.24
CA GLN A 167 15.48 -8.47 14.70
C GLN A 167 15.82 -9.90 14.26
N TRP A 168 15.80 -10.14 12.96
CA TRP A 168 16.10 -11.44 12.38
C TRP A 168 17.49 -11.93 12.77
N ASN A 169 17.62 -13.24 13.06
CA ASN A 169 18.91 -13.87 13.29
C ASN A 169 19.67 -14.01 11.96
N LEU A 170 20.73 -13.23 11.79
CA LEU A 170 21.59 -13.22 10.60
C LEU A 170 22.80 -14.14 10.72
N SER A 171 22.96 -14.82 11.86
CA SER A 171 24.16 -15.63 12.15
C SER A 171 24.06 -17.07 11.65
N ASP A 172 22.86 -17.56 11.33
CA ASP A 172 22.59 -18.94 10.95
C ASP A 172 21.82 -19.02 9.63
N ASP A 173 22.47 -19.51 8.60
CA ASP A 173 21.86 -19.69 7.26
C ASP A 173 20.62 -20.60 7.26
N ALA A 174 20.56 -21.60 8.14
CA ALA A 174 19.41 -22.48 8.24
C ALA A 174 18.17 -21.74 8.80
N VAL A 175 18.41 -20.83 9.75
CA VAL A 175 17.36 -19.98 10.32
C VAL A 175 16.89 -18.97 9.26
N ILE A 176 17.80 -18.33 8.54
CA ILE A 176 17.47 -17.39 7.45
C ILE A 176 16.60 -18.07 6.38
N ARG A 177 17.00 -19.24 5.89
CA ARG A 177 16.22 -20.01 4.90
C ARG A 177 14.84 -20.39 5.41
N ARG A 178 14.71 -20.73 6.68
CA ARG A 178 13.43 -21.05 7.30
C ARG A 178 12.53 -19.80 7.39
N GLN A 179 13.09 -18.67 7.78
CA GLN A 179 12.38 -17.38 7.85
C GLN A 179 11.89 -16.93 6.47
N LEU A 180 12.72 -17.03 5.43
CA LEU A 180 12.35 -16.75 4.05
C LEU A 180 11.19 -17.63 3.57
N ARG A 181 11.18 -18.92 3.96
CA ARG A 181 10.07 -19.82 3.65
C ARG A 181 8.77 -19.41 4.35
N TYR A 182 8.83 -19.04 5.62
CA TYR A 182 7.64 -18.57 6.33
C TYR A 182 7.10 -17.26 5.74
N GLU A 183 7.96 -16.36 5.38
CA GLU A 183 7.55 -15.09 4.75
C GLU A 183 6.87 -15.33 3.40
N SER A 184 7.39 -16.22 2.57
CA SER A 184 6.76 -16.58 1.29
C SER A 184 5.37 -17.18 1.46
N VAL A 185 5.12 -17.95 2.53
CA VAL A 185 3.80 -18.50 2.86
C VAL A 185 2.86 -17.38 3.35
N SER A 186 3.36 -16.42 4.12
CA SER A 186 2.58 -15.28 4.60
C SER A 186 1.99 -14.46 3.44
N TYR A 187 2.74 -14.22 2.38
CA TYR A 187 2.23 -13.51 1.19
C TYR A 187 1.18 -14.30 0.41
N THR A 188 1.34 -15.62 0.30
CA THR A 188 0.38 -16.46 -0.42
C THR A 188 -0.97 -16.55 0.29
N HIS A 189 -1.01 -16.40 1.60
CA HIS A 189 -2.23 -16.46 2.39
C HIS A 189 -2.82 -15.09 2.75
N LEU A 190 -2.23 -13.97 2.28
CA LEU A 190 -2.65 -12.59 2.58
C LEU A 190 -2.82 -12.32 4.08
N THR A 191 -2.23 -13.13 4.92
CA THR A 191 -2.23 -12.92 6.37
C THR A 191 -1.05 -12.06 6.74
N LEU A 192 -1.31 -10.81 7.13
CA LEU A 192 -0.33 -10.01 7.86
C LEU A 192 0.05 -10.81 9.10
N PRO A 193 1.34 -11.10 9.31
CA PRO A 193 1.75 -11.76 10.55
C PRO A 193 1.48 -10.80 11.69
N THR A 194 0.57 -11.20 12.56
CA THR A 194 0.30 -10.54 13.85
C THR A 194 1.48 -10.67 14.78
#